data_975b3828d2b0d579d54d93684b27a898
#
_entry.id   975b3828d2b0d579d54d93684b27a898
#
_cell.length_a   1.000
_cell.length_b   1.000
_cell.length_c   1.000
_cell.angle_alpha   90.00
_cell.angle_beta   90.00
_cell.angle_gamma   90.00
#
_symmetry.space_group_name_H-M   'P 1'
#
loop_
_entity.id
_entity.type
_entity.pdbx_description
1 polymer ?
#
loop_
_entity_poly.entity_id
_entity_poly.type
_entity_poly.pdbx_seq_one_letter_code
_entity_poly.pdbx_strand_id
1 'polypeptide(L)'
;MDLRDYFENTKGRGVLATADEHGRVNMAIFSRPHVFEDQTIAFIMPHHLTHSNLQSKPHAAYLFMEDGPGYQGKRLYLTKIREEQDTELLRSLRRRVYPPGQEKPGPRFLVFFQVDKILPLIRAGEGSAQS
;
A
#
# COMPACT_ATOMS: atom_id res chain seq x y z
N MET A 1 -13.21 11.48 -3.22
CA MET A 1 -13.13 10.75 -1.95
C MET A 1 -11.90 11.17 -1.18
N ASP A 2 -12.04 11.38 0.10
CA ASP A 2 -10.90 11.71 0.95
C ASP A 2 -10.29 10.42 1.50
N LEU A 3 -9.18 10.00 0.92
CA LEU A 3 -8.52 8.76 1.32
C LEU A 3 -7.94 8.84 2.73
N ARG A 4 -7.53 10.04 3.16
CA ARG A 4 -7.01 10.19 4.52
C ARG A 4 -8.07 9.85 5.54
N ASP A 5 -9.25 10.46 5.42
CA ASP A 5 -10.35 10.17 6.33
C ASP A 5 -10.73 8.70 6.28
N TYR A 6 -10.78 8.15 5.07
CA TYR A 6 -11.15 6.76 4.90
C TYR A 6 -10.21 5.84 5.67
N PHE A 7 -8.90 5.96 5.44
CA PHE A 7 -7.94 5.04 6.06
C PHE A 7 -7.69 5.33 7.53
N GLU A 8 -7.87 6.57 7.98
CA GLU A 8 -7.74 6.86 9.41
C GLU A 8 -8.90 6.30 10.23
N ASN A 9 -10.07 6.19 9.61
CA ASN A 9 -11.28 5.79 10.33
C ASN A 9 -11.76 4.38 10.04
N THR A 10 -11.03 3.63 9.21
CA THR A 10 -11.48 2.30 8.77
C THR A 10 -10.41 1.28 9.08
N LYS A 11 -10.76 0.26 9.83
CA LYS A 11 -9.86 -0.85 10.11
C LYS A 11 -10.06 -1.95 9.08
N GLY A 12 -8.98 -2.63 8.75
CA GLY A 12 -9.06 -3.70 7.77
C GLY A 12 -7.70 -4.28 7.47
N ARG A 13 -7.67 -5.11 6.44
CA ARG A 13 -6.46 -5.81 5.99
C ARG A 13 -6.19 -5.46 4.54
N GLY A 14 -4.92 -5.32 4.21
CA GLY A 14 -4.54 -4.97 2.87
C GLY A 14 -3.48 -5.86 2.28
N VAL A 15 -3.51 -5.98 0.96
CA VAL A 15 -2.54 -6.73 0.19
C VAL A 15 -2.04 -5.85 -0.93
N LEU A 16 -0.73 -5.70 -1.01
CA LEU A 16 -0.09 -4.93 -2.07
C LEU A 16 0.49 -5.91 -3.09
N ALA A 17 0.08 -5.76 -4.34
CA ALA A 17 0.52 -6.59 -5.44
C ALA A 17 1.50 -5.80 -6.30
N THR A 18 2.59 -6.45 -6.67
CA THR A 18 3.63 -5.87 -7.51
C THR A 18 4.10 -6.91 -8.52
N ALA A 19 4.88 -6.50 -9.51
CA ALA A 19 5.41 -7.41 -10.50
C ALA A 19 6.90 -7.14 -10.73
N ASP A 20 7.65 -8.18 -11.09
CA ASP A 20 9.04 -8.03 -11.44
C ASP A 20 9.20 -7.64 -12.91
N GLU A 21 10.42 -7.51 -13.38
CA GLU A 21 10.71 -7.08 -14.75
C GLU A 21 10.20 -8.05 -15.82
N HIS A 22 9.93 -9.30 -15.42
CA HIS A 22 9.41 -10.32 -16.32
C HIS A 22 7.89 -10.49 -16.22
N GLY A 23 7.24 -9.64 -15.41
CA GLY A 23 5.80 -9.69 -15.24
C GLY A 23 5.34 -10.73 -14.23
N ARG A 24 6.24 -11.35 -13.48
CA ARG A 24 5.84 -12.27 -12.43
C ARG A 24 5.33 -11.48 -11.23
N VAL A 25 4.17 -11.86 -10.74
CA VAL A 25 3.47 -11.10 -9.72
C VAL A 25 3.73 -11.63 -8.32
N ASN A 26 3.67 -10.72 -7.36
CA ASN A 26 3.83 -11.03 -5.95
C ASN A 26 2.79 -10.26 -5.15
N MET A 27 2.32 -10.85 -4.07
CA MET A 27 1.42 -10.19 -3.15
C MET A 27 2.00 -10.25 -1.75
N ALA A 28 1.84 -9.17 -1.00
CA ALA A 28 2.32 -9.10 0.37
C ALA A 28 1.32 -8.31 1.21
N ILE A 29 1.20 -8.69 2.48
CA ILE A 29 0.31 -7.98 3.38
C ILE A 29 0.94 -6.66 3.80
N PHE A 30 0.17 -5.59 3.67
CA PHE A 30 0.55 -4.26 4.12
C PHE A 30 -0.63 -3.65 4.84
N SER A 31 -0.37 -3.06 6.00
CA SER A 31 -1.40 -2.34 6.71
C SER A 31 -1.76 -1.06 5.95
N ARG A 32 -2.76 -0.35 6.46
CA ARG A 32 -3.26 0.85 5.79
C ARG A 32 -2.13 1.81 5.42
N PRO A 33 -2.21 2.40 4.22
CA PRO A 33 -1.20 3.38 3.81
C PRO A 33 -1.29 4.66 4.63
N HIS A 34 -0.21 5.42 4.60
CA HIS A 34 -0.21 6.79 5.08
C HIS A 34 -0.65 7.70 3.93
N VAL A 35 -1.60 8.58 4.20
CA VAL A 35 -2.17 9.45 3.15
C VAL A 35 -1.74 10.89 3.41
N PHE A 36 -1.26 11.56 2.37
CA PHE A 36 -0.79 12.93 2.43
C PHE A 36 -1.82 13.89 1.85
N GLU A 37 -1.62 15.19 2.05
CA GLU A 37 -2.60 16.19 1.67
C GLU A 37 -2.92 16.21 0.17
N ASP A 38 -1.92 15.88 -0.65
CA ASP A 38 -2.11 15.82 -2.10
C ASP A 38 -2.74 14.49 -2.57
N GLN A 39 -3.21 13.68 -1.63
CA GLN A 39 -3.81 12.37 -1.88
C GLN A 39 -2.81 11.33 -2.40
N THR A 40 -1.52 11.61 -2.35
CA THR A 40 -0.53 10.55 -2.53
C THR A 40 -0.54 9.67 -1.29
N ILE A 41 -0.18 8.41 -1.48
CA ILE A 41 -0.13 7.47 -0.36
C ILE A 41 1.26 6.87 -0.27
N ALA A 42 1.61 6.37 0.91
CA ALA A 42 2.91 5.76 1.11
C ALA A 42 2.82 4.54 2.01
N PHE A 43 3.69 3.58 1.74
CA PHE A 43 3.86 2.39 2.56
C PHE A 43 5.29 2.32 3.05
N ILE A 44 5.45 1.86 4.29
CA ILE A 44 6.78 1.58 4.85
C ILE A 44 7.08 0.12 4.58
N MET A 45 8.25 -0.16 3.98
CA MET A 45 8.60 -1.53 3.64
C MET A 45 10.10 -1.80 3.80
N PRO A 46 10.45 -3.05 4.15
CA PRO A 46 11.85 -3.47 4.13
C PRO A 46 12.29 -3.73 2.69
N HIS A 47 13.59 -4.00 2.52
CA HIS A 47 14.08 -4.38 1.19
C HIS A 47 13.87 -5.87 0.98
N HIS A 48 12.64 -6.22 0.63
CA HIS A 48 12.26 -7.59 0.27
C HIS A 48 11.69 -7.57 -1.14
N LEU A 49 10.95 -8.61 -1.50
CA LEU A 49 10.52 -8.79 -2.88
C LEU A 49 9.64 -7.63 -3.39
N THR A 50 8.74 -7.13 -2.55
CA THR A 50 7.89 -6.00 -2.97
C THR A 50 8.73 -4.78 -3.34
N HIS A 51 9.69 -4.42 -2.49
CA HIS A 51 10.55 -3.27 -2.75
C HIS A 51 11.41 -3.51 -3.99
N SER A 52 11.94 -4.72 -4.14
CA SER A 52 12.72 -5.09 -5.30
C SER A 52 11.92 -4.95 -6.59
N ASN A 53 10.69 -5.44 -6.61
CA ASN A 53 9.82 -5.33 -7.78
C ASN A 53 9.58 -3.86 -8.17
N LEU A 54 9.38 -3.01 -7.17
CA LEU A 54 9.11 -1.60 -7.42
C LEU A 54 10.31 -0.81 -7.94
N GLN A 55 11.51 -1.38 -7.88
CA GLN A 55 12.68 -0.76 -8.50
C GLN A 55 12.65 -0.95 -10.01
N SER A 56 12.01 -2.01 -10.49
CA SER A 56 11.95 -2.34 -11.92
C SER A 56 10.64 -1.91 -12.56
N LYS A 57 9.52 -2.06 -11.85
CA LYS A 57 8.19 -1.77 -12.37
C LYS A 57 7.45 -0.88 -11.36
N PRO A 58 7.02 0.31 -11.77
CA PRO A 58 6.43 1.27 -10.82
C PRO A 58 4.97 1.01 -10.50
N HIS A 59 4.30 0.11 -11.21
CA HIS A 59 2.87 -0.10 -11.02
C HIS A 59 2.60 -1.12 -9.93
N ALA A 60 1.57 -0.84 -9.14
CA ALA A 60 1.14 -1.72 -8.07
C ALA A 60 -0.37 -1.66 -7.92
N ALA A 61 -0.92 -2.60 -7.19
CA ALA A 61 -2.34 -2.59 -6.84
C ALA A 61 -2.47 -2.92 -5.36
N TYR A 62 -3.35 -2.21 -4.68
CA TYR A 62 -3.60 -2.43 -3.27
C TYR A 62 -5.05 -2.79 -3.05
N LEU A 63 -5.29 -3.96 -2.50
CA LEU A 63 -6.63 -4.41 -2.15
C LEU A 63 -6.77 -4.26 -0.64
N PHE A 64 -7.76 -3.48 -0.21
CA PHE A 64 -8.03 -3.27 1.20
C PHE A 64 -9.42 -3.77 1.54
N MET A 65 -9.50 -4.73 2.45
CA MET A 65 -10.76 -5.30 2.91
C MET A 65 -11.04 -4.82 4.33
N GLU A 66 -12.18 -4.14 4.50
CA GLU A 66 -12.59 -3.65 5.80
C GLU A 66 -12.95 -4.80 6.72
N ASP A 67 -12.67 -4.63 8.01
CA ASP A 67 -13.14 -5.58 9.02
C ASP A 67 -14.66 -5.54 9.10
N GLY A 68 -15.26 -6.67 9.46
CA GLY A 68 -16.70 -6.74 9.63
C GLY A 68 -17.37 -7.59 8.57
N PRO A 69 -18.70 -7.68 8.63
CA PRO A 69 -19.43 -8.51 7.68
C PRO A 69 -19.50 -7.88 6.30
N GLY A 70 -19.76 -8.73 5.32
CA GLY A 70 -19.84 -8.29 3.93
C GLY A 70 -18.47 -8.12 3.32
N TYR A 71 -18.46 -7.67 2.08
CA TYR A 71 -17.23 -7.48 1.33
C TYR A 71 -17.09 -5.99 1.01
N GLN A 72 -16.76 -5.22 2.05
CA GLN A 72 -16.57 -3.79 1.93
C GLN A 72 -15.09 -3.46 1.85
N GLY A 73 -14.73 -2.52 1.02
CA GLY A 73 -13.34 -2.11 0.88
C GLY A 73 -13.08 -1.44 -0.44
N LYS A 74 -11.81 -1.40 -0.82
CA LYS A 74 -11.39 -0.69 -2.01
C LYS A 74 -10.23 -1.40 -2.69
N ARG A 75 -10.11 -1.18 -3.99
CA ARG A 75 -8.94 -1.56 -4.77
C ARG A 75 -8.33 -0.28 -5.31
N LEU A 76 -7.06 -0.08 -5.05
CA LEU A 76 -6.35 1.10 -5.52
C LEU A 76 -5.33 0.68 -6.57
N TYR A 77 -5.33 1.35 -7.70
CA TYR A 77 -4.29 1.17 -8.72
C TYR A 77 -3.30 2.30 -8.57
N LEU A 78 -2.02 1.95 -8.49
CA LEU A 78 -0.98 2.84 -8.01
C LEU A 78 0.20 2.91 -8.96
N THR A 79 0.84 4.07 -8.99
CA THR A 79 2.13 4.23 -9.66
C THR A 79 3.12 4.84 -8.67
N LYS A 80 4.24 4.15 -8.49
CA LYS A 80 5.31 4.66 -7.62
C LYS A 80 5.88 5.95 -8.18
N ILE A 81 6.05 6.95 -7.33
CA ILE A 81 6.59 8.25 -7.74
C ILE A 81 7.95 8.56 -7.11
N ARG A 82 8.23 8.07 -5.90
CA ARG A 82 9.52 8.24 -5.24
C ARG A 82 9.61 7.40 -3.98
N GLU A 83 10.78 7.38 -3.38
CA GLU A 83 10.96 6.72 -2.09
C GLU A 83 12.01 7.43 -1.25
N GLU A 84 11.97 7.19 0.05
CA GLU A 84 12.95 7.68 1.02
C GLU A 84 13.43 6.50 1.85
N GLN A 85 14.70 6.53 2.26
CA GLN A 85 15.26 5.47 3.08
C GLN A 85 15.59 6.02 4.47
N ASP A 86 15.04 5.38 5.49
CA ASP A 86 15.35 5.63 6.90
C ASP A 86 15.32 7.11 7.31
N THR A 87 14.38 7.88 6.74
CA THR A 87 14.25 9.30 7.06
C THR A 87 13.48 9.50 8.36
N GLU A 88 13.54 10.74 8.87
CA GLU A 88 12.74 11.10 10.04
C GLU A 88 11.26 10.98 9.77
N LEU A 89 10.82 11.36 8.57
CA LEU A 89 9.41 11.22 8.20
C LEU A 89 9.00 9.76 8.31
N LEU A 90 9.78 8.84 7.77
CA LEU A 90 9.49 7.42 7.86
C LEU A 90 9.35 7.00 9.32
N ARG A 91 10.30 7.40 10.17
CA ARG A 91 10.26 7.02 11.59
C ARG A 91 9.03 7.58 12.29
N SER A 92 8.63 8.78 11.95
CA SER A 92 7.46 9.43 12.57
C SER A 92 6.14 8.75 12.17
N LEU A 93 6.12 8.08 11.03
CA LEU A 93 4.90 7.43 10.53
C LEU A 93 4.75 5.97 10.97
N ARG A 94 5.78 5.38 11.56
CA ARG A 94 5.72 3.97 11.95
C ARG A 94 4.63 3.73 12.99
N ARG A 95 3.72 2.82 12.67
CA ARG A 95 2.63 2.43 13.56
C ARG A 95 3.00 1.27 14.47
N ARG A 96 4.00 0.48 14.08
CA ARG A 96 4.41 -0.69 14.84
C ARG A 96 5.63 -0.35 15.69
N VAL A 97 5.53 -0.64 16.98
CA VAL A 97 6.61 -0.45 17.92
C VAL A 97 7.11 -1.82 18.37
N TYR A 98 8.41 -2.04 18.27
CA TYR A 98 9.02 -3.27 18.70
C TYR A 98 9.72 -3.06 20.05
N PRO A 99 9.68 -4.05 20.95
CA PRO A 99 10.50 -4.00 22.17
C PRO A 99 11.98 -3.87 21.80
N PRO A 100 12.79 -3.26 22.68
CA PRO A 100 14.24 -3.18 22.42
C PRO A 100 14.82 -4.55 22.11
N GLY A 101 15.64 -4.62 21.06
CA GLY A 101 16.29 -5.85 20.65
C GLY A 101 15.46 -6.75 19.76
N GLN A 102 14.20 -6.42 19.50
CA GLN A 102 13.33 -7.22 18.65
C GLN A 102 13.06 -6.56 17.30
N GLU A 103 13.62 -5.39 17.05
CA GLU A 103 13.48 -4.77 15.74
C GLU A 103 14.27 -5.57 14.72
N LYS A 104 13.65 -5.82 13.57
CA LYS A 104 14.33 -6.49 12.49
C LYS A 104 15.39 -5.57 11.91
N PRO A 105 16.63 -6.08 11.70
CA PRO A 105 17.68 -5.26 11.12
C PRO A 105 17.41 -4.95 9.65
N GLY A 106 18.14 -3.97 9.13
CA GLY A 106 18.10 -3.64 7.73
C GLY A 106 17.36 -2.34 7.45
N PRO A 107 17.51 -1.84 6.23
CA PRO A 107 16.91 -0.55 5.86
C PRO A 107 15.40 -0.64 5.75
N ARG A 108 14.77 0.50 5.94
CA ARG A 108 13.34 0.67 5.71
C ARG A 108 13.15 1.79 4.71
N PHE A 109 12.16 1.60 3.86
CA PHE A 109 11.85 2.53 2.78
C PHE A 109 10.43 3.04 2.94
N LEU A 110 10.26 4.34 2.74
CA LEU A 110 8.96 4.95 2.63
C LEU A 110 8.71 5.17 1.15
N VAL A 111 7.81 4.38 0.58
CA VAL A 111 7.57 4.36 -0.86
C VAL A 111 6.27 5.08 -1.16
N PHE A 112 6.35 6.11 -2.01
CA PHE A 112 5.22 6.99 -2.33
C PHE A 112 4.59 6.61 -3.65
N PHE A 113 3.26 6.64 -3.68
CA PHE A 113 2.48 6.29 -4.86
C PHE A 113 1.46 7.37 -5.19
N GLN A 114 1.29 7.58 -6.49
CA GLN A 114 0.13 8.27 -7.01
C GLN A 114 -1.01 7.26 -7.11
N VAL A 115 -2.21 7.67 -6.71
CA VAL A 115 -3.40 6.82 -6.84
C VAL A 115 -4.02 7.11 -8.20
N ASP A 116 -3.95 6.12 -9.09
CA ASP A 116 -4.44 6.30 -10.46
C ASP A 116 -5.92 5.99 -10.59
N LYS A 117 -6.42 5.06 -9.77
CA LYS A 117 -7.79 4.60 -9.89
C LYS A 117 -8.23 3.97 -8.57
N ILE A 118 -9.48 4.21 -8.21
CA ILE A 118 -10.10 3.61 -7.01
C ILE A 118 -11.34 2.85 -7.46
N LEU A 119 -11.40 1.58 -7.11
CA LEU A 119 -12.54 0.72 -7.40
C LEU A 119 -13.09 0.16 -6.10
N PRO A 120 -14.38 -0.22 -6.08
CA PRO A 120 -14.90 -0.94 -4.92
C PRO A 120 -14.22 -2.30 -4.79
N LEU A 121 -14.30 -2.89 -3.60
CA LEU A 121 -13.65 -4.17 -3.33
C LEU A 121 -14.16 -5.26 -4.27
N ILE A 122 -15.47 -5.32 -4.44
CA ILE A 122 -16.12 -6.30 -5.30
C ILE A 122 -16.79 -5.56 -6.43
N ARG A 123 -16.74 -6.14 -7.62
CA ARG A 123 -17.26 -5.62 -8.85
C ARG A 123 -16.51 -4.40 -9.30
N ALA A 124 -16.43 -4.27 -10.57
CA ALA A 124 -15.89 -3.08 -11.16
C ALA A 124 -17.01 -2.08 -11.26
N GLY A 125 -16.82 -0.90 -10.68
CA GLY A 125 -17.84 0.15 -10.81
C GLY A 125 -18.01 0.61 -12.23
N GLU A 126 -17.06 0.30 -13.09
CA GLU A 126 -17.03 0.77 -14.46
C GLU A 126 -17.70 -0.17 -15.44
N GLY A 127 -18.01 -1.39 -15.06
CA GLY A 127 -18.53 -2.27 -16.08
C GLY A 127 -19.23 -3.49 -15.56
N SER A 128 -20.39 -3.76 -16.13
CA SER A 128 -21.13 -4.97 -15.80
C SER A 128 -20.44 -6.22 -16.31
N ALA A 129 -19.61 -6.10 -17.29
CA ALA A 129 -18.87 -7.23 -17.84
C ALA A 129 -17.74 -7.70 -16.94
N GLN A 130 -17.44 -6.95 -15.93
CA GLN A 130 -16.33 -7.19 -15.03
C GLN A 130 -16.75 -8.03 -13.84
N SER A 131 -17.20 -9.09 -14.01
CA SER A 131 -17.63 -9.94 -12.90
C SER A 131 -16.65 -11.04 -12.56
#